data_736ef9b705c62df88c5d70c97c5cf234
#
_entry.id   736ef9b705c62df88c5d70c97c5cf234
#
_cell.length_a   1.000
_cell.length_b   1.000
_cell.length_c   1.000
_cell.angle_alpha   90.00
_cell.angle_beta   90.00
_cell.angle_gamma   90.00
#
_symmetry.space_group_name_H-M   'P 1'
#
loop_
_entity.id
_entity.type
_entity.pdbx_description
1 polymer ?
#
loop_
_entity_poly.entity_id
_entity_poly.type
_entity_poly.pdbx_seq_one_letter_code
_entity_poly.pdbx_strand_id
1 'polypeptide(L)'
;MSLLFGTAGTPRSSRGTDSISGIRRVHELGLGCMELEFVRGVKMGEKTARAVYDIARQLGIRLSVHAPYYINLNAEGETLEMSKERILNSARIGHICGAKSVVIHAGFLQKQSREAVYEKIKKAIVEIKERLKSEGVDITLRIETMGRGSQ
;
A
#
# COMPACT_ATOMS: atom_id res chain seq x y z
N MET A 1 -23.41 -0.91 0.31
CA MET A 1 -22.09 -1.08 -0.37
C MET A 1 -22.09 -2.44 -1.04
N SER A 2 -21.75 -2.52 -2.33
CA SER A 2 -21.55 -3.80 -3.01
C SER A 2 -20.12 -4.29 -2.78
N LEU A 3 -19.95 -5.61 -2.65
CA LEU A 3 -18.64 -6.26 -2.64
C LEU A 3 -18.00 -6.10 -4.02
N LEU A 4 -16.71 -5.75 -4.06
CA LEU A 4 -15.92 -5.67 -5.29
C LEU A 4 -14.89 -6.79 -5.31
N PHE A 5 -14.72 -7.38 -6.46
CA PHE A 5 -13.67 -8.35 -6.74
C PHE A 5 -12.61 -7.71 -7.64
N GLY A 6 -11.36 -8.12 -7.49
CA GLY A 6 -10.25 -7.57 -8.24
C GLY A 6 -8.99 -8.39 -8.15
N THR A 7 -7.87 -7.82 -8.59
CA THR A 7 -6.58 -8.49 -8.61
C THR A 7 -5.57 -7.79 -7.69
N ALA A 8 -4.68 -8.58 -7.10
CA ALA A 8 -3.42 -8.09 -6.56
C ALA A 8 -2.42 -7.99 -7.73
N GLY A 9 -2.05 -6.75 -8.03
CA GLY A 9 -1.21 -6.42 -9.17
C GLY A 9 -1.89 -6.51 -10.54
N THR A 10 -1.09 -6.26 -11.57
CA THR A 10 -1.50 -6.33 -12.97
C THR A 10 -1.89 -7.76 -13.36
N PRO A 11 -3.09 -8.00 -13.92
CA PRO A 11 -3.50 -9.33 -14.36
C PRO A 11 -2.52 -9.95 -15.36
N ARG A 12 -2.25 -11.25 -15.24
CA ARG A 12 -1.35 -11.96 -16.17
C ARG A 12 -1.83 -11.91 -17.63
N SER A 13 -3.13 -11.76 -17.85
CA SER A 13 -3.74 -11.60 -19.18
C SER A 13 -3.71 -10.18 -19.71
N SER A 14 -3.08 -9.25 -19.01
CA SER A 14 -2.88 -7.87 -19.48
C SER A 14 -1.90 -7.85 -20.66
N ARG A 15 -2.12 -6.93 -21.61
CA ARG A 15 -1.21 -6.73 -22.75
C ARG A 15 0.11 -6.07 -22.37
N GLY A 16 0.12 -5.28 -21.29
CA GLY A 16 1.29 -4.61 -20.73
C GLY A 16 1.47 -5.01 -19.25
N THR A 17 2.64 -4.69 -18.70
CA THR A 17 2.99 -4.98 -17.30
C THR A 17 2.83 -3.78 -16.37
N ASP A 18 2.48 -2.61 -16.92
CA ASP A 18 2.28 -1.38 -16.17
C ASP A 18 0.87 -1.30 -15.53
N SER A 19 0.73 -0.40 -14.56
CA SER A 19 -0.52 -0.25 -13.80
C SER A 19 -1.70 0.20 -14.67
N ILE A 20 -1.48 1.04 -15.69
CA ILE A 20 -2.54 1.54 -16.57
C ILE A 20 -3.10 0.38 -17.42
N SER A 21 -2.22 -0.43 -18.00
CA SER A 21 -2.60 -1.65 -18.73
C SER A 21 -3.34 -2.62 -17.82
N GLY A 22 -2.89 -2.76 -16.56
CA GLY A 22 -3.55 -3.58 -15.54
C GLY A 22 -4.97 -3.11 -15.25
N ILE A 23 -5.18 -1.82 -15.02
CA ILE A 23 -6.50 -1.24 -14.73
C ILE A 23 -7.46 -1.44 -15.90
N ARG A 24 -7.00 -1.23 -17.13
CA ARG A 24 -7.81 -1.51 -18.34
C ARG A 24 -8.23 -2.97 -18.40
N ARG A 25 -7.29 -3.88 -18.12
CA ARG A 25 -7.58 -5.31 -18.13
C ARG A 25 -8.54 -5.74 -17.03
N VAL A 26 -8.40 -5.19 -15.82
CA VAL A 26 -9.35 -5.39 -14.71
C VAL A 26 -10.77 -4.98 -15.13
N HIS A 27 -10.92 -3.83 -15.78
CA HIS A 27 -12.20 -3.37 -16.32
C HIS A 27 -12.75 -4.30 -17.38
N GLU A 28 -11.94 -4.74 -18.39
CA GLU A 28 -12.34 -5.70 -19.43
C GLU A 28 -12.81 -7.05 -18.86
N LEU A 29 -12.26 -7.47 -17.73
CA LEU A 29 -12.66 -8.68 -17.01
C LEU A 29 -13.94 -8.52 -16.19
N GLY A 30 -14.56 -7.33 -16.18
CA GLY A 30 -15.74 -7.04 -15.36
C GLY A 30 -15.45 -6.95 -13.86
N LEU A 31 -14.19 -6.77 -13.47
CA LEU A 31 -13.77 -6.62 -12.09
C LEU A 31 -13.82 -5.15 -11.66
N GLY A 32 -13.96 -4.90 -10.34
CA GLY A 32 -14.22 -3.56 -9.81
C GLY A 32 -13.08 -2.93 -9.02
N CYS A 33 -11.98 -3.65 -8.75
CA CYS A 33 -10.86 -3.11 -7.99
C CYS A 33 -9.52 -3.74 -8.38
N MET A 34 -8.42 -3.04 -8.06
CA MET A 34 -7.06 -3.53 -8.25
C MET A 34 -6.16 -3.01 -7.12
N GLU A 35 -5.25 -3.85 -6.63
CA GLU A 35 -4.19 -3.44 -5.74
C GLU A 35 -2.92 -3.11 -6.53
N LEU A 36 -2.37 -1.92 -6.30
CA LEU A 36 -1.08 -1.49 -6.86
C LEU A 36 0.04 -2.06 -6.00
N GLU A 37 0.92 -2.85 -6.57
CA GLU A 37 1.98 -3.52 -5.83
C GLU A 37 3.29 -2.73 -5.83
N PHE A 38 3.58 -2.06 -4.72
CA PHE A 38 4.86 -1.38 -4.48
C PHE A 38 5.87 -2.28 -3.74
N VAL A 39 5.73 -3.56 -3.89
CA VAL A 39 6.42 -4.61 -3.11
C VAL A 39 7.95 -4.54 -3.13
N ARG A 40 8.53 -3.94 -4.17
CA ARG A 40 9.99 -3.70 -4.31
C ARG A 40 10.37 -2.22 -4.22
N GLY A 41 9.54 -1.43 -3.56
CA GLY A 41 9.67 0.02 -3.45
C GLY A 41 8.80 0.79 -4.46
N VAL A 42 8.55 2.05 -4.14
CA VAL A 42 7.75 2.95 -4.96
C VAL A 42 8.62 3.45 -6.12
N LYS A 43 8.38 2.94 -7.32
CA LYS A 43 9.05 3.37 -8.55
C LYS A 43 8.20 4.32 -9.39
N MET A 44 6.93 4.50 -9.02
CA MET A 44 5.99 5.35 -9.71
C MET A 44 6.21 6.81 -9.30
N GLY A 45 6.46 7.68 -10.29
CA GLY A 45 6.50 9.13 -10.06
C GLY A 45 5.09 9.75 -10.12
N GLU A 46 4.95 10.98 -9.63
CA GLU A 46 3.66 11.67 -9.53
C GLU A 46 2.93 11.80 -10.88
N LYS A 47 3.63 12.08 -11.98
CA LYS A 47 3.03 12.17 -13.32
C LYS A 47 2.31 10.86 -13.69
N THR A 48 2.96 9.73 -13.46
CA THR A 48 2.36 8.41 -13.72
C THR A 48 1.22 8.12 -12.74
N ALA A 49 1.36 8.51 -11.46
CA ALA A 49 0.32 8.34 -10.46
C ALA A 49 -0.97 9.11 -10.83
N ARG A 50 -0.85 10.33 -11.35
CA ARG A 50 -1.99 11.11 -11.86
C ARG A 50 -2.66 10.43 -13.06
N ALA A 51 -1.89 9.89 -14.01
CA ALA A 51 -2.44 9.14 -15.14
C ALA A 51 -3.15 7.84 -14.69
N VAL A 52 -2.62 7.17 -13.66
CA VAL A 52 -3.28 6.03 -13.01
C VAL A 52 -4.61 6.44 -12.38
N TYR A 53 -4.64 7.57 -11.67
CA TYR A 53 -5.87 8.14 -11.10
C TYR A 53 -6.94 8.38 -12.18
N ASP A 54 -6.55 9.07 -13.28
CA ASP A 54 -7.48 9.43 -14.34
C ASP A 54 -8.11 8.20 -14.98
N ILE A 55 -7.32 7.19 -15.32
CA ILE A 55 -7.83 5.98 -15.95
C ILE A 55 -8.68 5.14 -14.98
N ALA A 56 -8.27 5.02 -13.71
CA ALA A 56 -9.04 4.29 -12.71
C ALA A 56 -10.40 4.95 -12.47
N ARG A 57 -10.43 6.27 -12.37
CA ARG A 57 -11.66 7.05 -12.22
C ARG A 57 -12.56 6.91 -13.45
N GLN A 58 -12.00 7.03 -14.67
CA GLN A 58 -12.76 6.89 -15.92
C GLN A 58 -13.44 5.53 -16.05
N LEU A 59 -12.74 4.46 -15.64
CA LEU A 59 -13.23 3.08 -15.75
C LEU A 59 -13.96 2.58 -14.50
N GLY A 60 -14.10 3.41 -13.46
CA GLY A 60 -14.78 3.06 -12.22
C GLY A 60 -14.04 2.02 -11.37
N ILE A 61 -12.73 1.86 -11.56
CA ILE A 61 -11.91 0.89 -10.81
C ILE A 61 -11.44 1.50 -9.49
N ARG A 62 -11.72 0.83 -8.38
CA ARG A 62 -11.20 1.21 -7.06
C ARG A 62 -9.79 0.68 -6.86
N LEU A 63 -8.93 1.52 -6.30
CA LEU A 63 -7.53 1.17 -6.04
C LEU A 63 -7.24 1.04 -4.55
N SER A 64 -6.38 0.08 -4.22
CA SER A 64 -5.57 0.01 -3.01
C SER A 64 -4.09 -0.08 -3.39
N VAL A 65 -3.22 0.06 -2.40
CA VAL A 65 -1.77 -0.08 -2.57
C VAL A 65 -1.26 -1.11 -1.59
N HIS A 66 -0.36 -1.98 -2.01
CA HIS A 66 0.46 -2.79 -1.12
C HIS A 66 1.86 -2.18 -0.99
N ALA A 67 2.28 -1.85 0.24
CA ALA A 67 3.60 -1.30 0.50
C ALA A 67 4.72 -2.37 0.39
N PRO A 68 6.00 -1.97 0.40
CA PRO A 68 7.12 -2.92 0.31
C PRO A 68 7.13 -3.98 1.41
N TYR A 69 7.53 -5.21 1.08
CA TYR A 69 7.59 -6.34 2.03
C TYR A 69 8.60 -6.16 3.16
N TYR A 70 9.66 -5.38 2.94
CA TYR A 70 10.77 -5.20 3.88
C TYR A 70 10.55 -4.01 4.83
N ILE A 71 9.30 -3.86 5.30
CA ILE A 71 8.94 -2.94 6.38
C ILE A 71 9.03 -3.68 7.70
N ASN A 72 9.66 -3.04 8.71
CA ASN A 72 9.72 -3.54 10.07
C ASN A 72 9.63 -2.38 11.07
N LEU A 73 8.44 -2.11 11.57
CA LEU A 73 8.20 -1.07 12.56
C LEU A 73 8.61 -1.47 13.99
N ASN A 74 9.01 -2.73 14.22
CA ASN A 74 9.63 -3.20 15.45
C ASN A 74 11.16 -3.04 15.45
N ALA A 75 11.74 -2.58 14.34
CA ALA A 75 13.17 -2.28 14.26
C ALA A 75 13.53 -1.02 15.06
N GLU A 76 14.81 -0.72 15.14
CA GLU A 76 15.37 0.47 15.81
C GLU A 76 16.28 1.25 14.86
N GLY A 77 16.58 2.49 15.21
CA GLY A 77 17.50 3.34 14.48
C GLY A 77 17.09 3.55 13.02
N GLU A 78 18.08 3.50 12.13
CA GLU A 78 17.93 3.76 10.71
C GLU A 78 16.91 2.82 10.03
N THR A 79 16.88 1.55 10.42
CA THR A 79 15.95 0.55 9.85
C THR A 79 14.48 0.92 10.13
N LEU A 80 14.18 1.45 11.32
CA LEU A 80 12.85 1.93 11.66
C LEU A 80 12.48 3.15 10.82
N GLU A 81 13.37 4.13 10.72
CA GLU A 81 13.11 5.35 9.95
C GLU A 81 12.92 5.05 8.45
N MET A 82 13.75 4.17 7.89
CA MET A 82 13.57 3.70 6.51
C MET A 82 12.23 2.96 6.32
N SER A 83 11.77 2.20 7.30
CA SER A 83 10.48 1.52 7.26
C SER A 83 9.32 2.51 7.27
N LYS A 84 9.39 3.55 8.11
CA LYS A 84 8.41 4.65 8.13
C LYS A 84 8.38 5.37 6.77
N GLU A 85 9.53 5.75 6.21
CA GLU A 85 9.60 6.43 4.92
C GLU A 85 9.05 5.59 3.76
N ARG A 86 9.21 4.26 3.77
CA ARG A 86 8.61 3.38 2.77
C ARG A 86 7.07 3.41 2.82
N ILE A 87 6.50 3.44 4.03
CA ILE A 87 5.05 3.56 4.21
C ILE A 87 4.58 4.94 3.75
N LEU A 88 5.26 6.02 4.17
CA LEU A 88 4.93 7.38 3.79
C LEU A 88 4.96 7.58 2.28
N ASN A 89 6.00 7.08 1.60
CA ASN A 89 6.10 7.18 0.14
C ASN A 89 5.00 6.37 -0.56
N SER A 90 4.68 5.17 -0.07
CA SER A 90 3.57 4.37 -0.59
C SER A 90 2.22 5.08 -0.42
N ALA A 91 2.02 5.73 0.72
CA ALA A 91 0.82 6.50 1.02
C ALA A 91 0.69 7.75 0.15
N ARG A 92 1.77 8.53 -0.02
CA ARG A 92 1.78 9.73 -0.87
C ARG A 92 1.44 9.41 -2.32
N ILE A 93 2.14 8.43 -2.91
CA ILE A 93 1.88 8.02 -4.29
C ILE A 93 0.52 7.34 -4.43
N GLY A 94 0.13 6.50 -3.47
CA GLY A 94 -1.20 5.90 -3.42
C GLY A 94 -2.32 6.94 -3.37
N HIS A 95 -2.16 7.98 -2.57
CA HIS A 95 -3.11 9.10 -2.50
C HIS A 95 -3.24 9.82 -3.86
N ILE A 96 -2.13 10.09 -4.54
CA ILE A 96 -2.15 10.69 -5.90
C ILE A 96 -2.85 9.77 -6.91
N CYS A 97 -2.68 8.45 -6.78
CA CYS A 97 -3.40 7.46 -7.59
C CYS A 97 -4.91 7.37 -7.26
N GLY A 98 -5.37 8.03 -6.19
CA GLY A 98 -6.75 7.92 -5.71
C GLY A 98 -7.05 6.61 -4.98
N ALA A 99 -6.02 5.88 -4.55
CA ALA A 99 -6.17 4.69 -3.74
C ALA A 99 -6.80 5.01 -2.38
N LYS A 100 -7.62 4.11 -1.86
CA LYS A 100 -8.35 4.30 -0.60
C LYS A 100 -7.57 3.80 0.62
N SER A 101 -6.60 2.92 0.41
CA SER A 101 -5.80 2.35 1.49
C SER A 101 -4.42 1.91 1.02
N VAL A 102 -3.50 1.89 1.99
CA VAL A 102 -2.20 1.22 1.88
C VAL A 102 -2.19 0.03 2.82
N VAL A 103 -1.92 -1.15 2.29
CA VAL A 103 -1.72 -2.39 3.04
C VAL A 103 -0.25 -2.50 3.42
N ILE A 104 0.02 -2.83 4.67
CA ILE A 104 1.37 -2.96 5.22
C ILE A 104 1.51 -4.21 6.07
N HIS A 105 2.63 -4.92 5.94
CA HIS A 105 3.13 -5.84 6.97
C HIS A 105 3.88 -5.02 8.02
N ALA A 106 3.39 -4.99 9.26
CA ALA A 106 3.88 -4.02 10.24
C ALA A 106 5.26 -4.36 10.82
N GLY A 107 5.62 -5.64 10.91
CA GLY A 107 6.91 -6.06 11.47
C GLY A 107 6.92 -7.48 12.04
N PHE A 108 7.96 -7.82 12.79
CA PHE A 108 8.24 -9.16 13.30
C PHE A 108 8.46 -9.12 14.81
N LEU A 109 8.13 -10.22 15.52
CA LEU A 109 8.29 -10.32 16.99
C LEU A 109 9.76 -10.27 17.45
N GLN A 110 10.70 -10.82 16.69
CA GLN A 110 12.16 -10.77 16.97
C GLN A 110 12.54 -11.16 18.41
N LYS A 111 11.96 -12.23 18.97
CA LYS A 111 12.17 -12.71 20.34
C LYS A 111 11.72 -11.74 21.46
N GLN A 112 10.92 -10.74 21.14
CA GLN A 112 10.30 -9.83 22.12
C GLN A 112 8.89 -10.31 22.49
N SER A 113 8.34 -9.79 23.60
CA SER A 113 6.94 -10.07 23.95
C SER A 113 5.98 -9.40 22.96
N ARG A 114 4.81 -9.99 22.76
CA ARG A 114 3.77 -9.43 21.87
C ARG A 114 3.34 -8.04 22.29
N GLU A 115 3.24 -7.80 23.59
CA GLU A 115 2.84 -6.53 24.18
C GLU A 115 3.86 -5.44 23.88
N ALA A 116 5.15 -5.73 24.05
CA ALA A 116 6.23 -4.80 23.75
C ALA A 116 6.27 -4.43 22.26
N VAL A 117 6.15 -5.43 21.39
CA VAL A 117 6.12 -5.21 19.92
C VAL A 117 4.88 -4.44 19.50
N TYR A 118 3.72 -4.76 20.08
CA TYR A 118 2.48 -4.03 19.81
C TYR A 118 2.62 -2.53 20.11
N GLU A 119 3.14 -2.17 21.28
CA GLU A 119 3.30 -0.75 21.66
C GLU A 119 4.32 -0.03 20.77
N LYS A 120 5.42 -0.67 20.35
CA LYS A 120 6.37 -0.10 19.38
C LYS A 120 5.71 0.18 18.03
N ILE A 121 5.05 -0.83 17.46
CA ILE A 121 4.38 -0.71 16.16
C ILE A 121 3.26 0.33 16.21
N LYS A 122 2.44 0.32 17.26
CA LYS A 122 1.38 1.30 17.48
C LYS A 122 1.92 2.73 17.49
N LYS A 123 3.02 2.98 18.24
CA LYS A 123 3.68 4.29 18.29
C LYS A 123 4.13 4.73 16.88
N ALA A 124 4.83 3.86 16.15
CA ALA A 124 5.29 4.16 14.81
C ALA A 124 4.14 4.47 13.84
N ILE A 125 3.02 3.73 13.93
CA ILE A 125 1.84 3.96 13.10
C ILE A 125 1.18 5.31 13.44
N VAL A 126 1.10 5.68 14.72
CA VAL A 126 0.57 6.99 15.13
C VAL A 126 1.42 8.11 14.52
N GLU A 127 2.74 8.05 14.65
CA GLU A 127 3.68 9.02 14.06
C GLU A 127 3.50 9.14 12.53
N ILE A 128 3.39 8.01 11.83
CA ILE A 128 3.15 8.00 10.37
C ILE A 128 1.81 8.67 10.03
N LYS A 129 0.74 8.35 10.77
CA LYS A 129 -0.58 8.95 10.55
C LYS A 129 -0.58 10.46 10.79
N GLU A 130 0.08 10.93 11.83
CA GLU A 130 0.20 12.36 12.12
C GLU A 130 0.94 13.08 10.99
N ARG A 131 2.03 12.51 10.49
CA ARG A 131 2.78 13.05 9.38
C ARG A 131 1.95 13.10 8.09
N LEU A 132 1.27 12.01 7.71
CA LEU A 132 0.38 11.99 6.55
C LEU A 132 -0.73 13.05 6.68
N LYS A 133 -1.31 13.19 7.86
CA LYS A 133 -2.33 14.22 8.13
C LYS A 133 -1.77 15.64 7.96
N SER A 134 -0.56 15.92 8.46
CA SER A 134 0.08 17.24 8.30
C SER A 134 0.42 17.54 6.84
N GLU A 135 0.66 16.53 6.01
CA GLU A 135 0.91 16.63 4.58
C GLU A 135 -0.39 16.69 3.73
N GLY A 136 -1.57 16.58 4.34
CA GLY A 136 -2.85 16.55 3.64
C GLY A 136 -3.09 15.25 2.86
N VAL A 137 -2.39 14.17 3.19
CA VAL A 137 -2.52 12.86 2.55
C VAL A 137 -3.64 12.08 3.21
N ASP A 138 -4.80 12.02 2.54
CA ASP A 138 -5.97 11.27 3.00
C ASP A 138 -5.96 9.84 2.43
N ILE A 139 -5.43 8.90 3.20
CA ILE A 139 -5.37 7.47 2.86
C ILE A 139 -5.39 6.62 4.13
N THR A 140 -6.11 5.50 4.10
CA THR A 140 -6.21 4.59 5.24
C THR A 140 -5.01 3.63 5.27
N LEU A 141 -4.31 3.54 6.39
CA LEU A 141 -3.33 2.47 6.62
C LEU A 141 -4.05 1.20 7.09
N ARG A 142 -3.82 0.08 6.41
CA ARG A 142 -4.37 -1.24 6.74
C ARG A 142 -3.23 -2.19 7.10
N ILE A 143 -3.26 -2.70 8.32
CA ILE A 143 -2.28 -3.69 8.78
C ILE A 143 -2.78 -5.06 8.34
N GLU A 144 -1.95 -5.77 7.59
CA GLU A 144 -2.18 -7.15 7.20
C GLU A 144 -1.46 -8.09 8.17
N THR A 145 -2.19 -9.09 8.66
CA THR A 145 -1.61 -10.16 9.45
C THR A 145 -0.88 -11.16 8.55
N MET A 146 0.34 -11.52 8.95
CA MET A 146 1.15 -12.48 8.21
C MET A 146 0.83 -13.92 8.63
N GLY A 147 1.08 -14.88 7.76
CA GLY A 147 0.88 -16.29 8.04
C GLY A 147 1.81 -16.84 9.13
N ARG A 148 1.49 -18.03 9.69
CA ARG A 148 2.30 -18.72 10.70
C ARG A 148 3.76 -18.87 10.24
N GLY A 149 4.69 -18.49 11.10
CA GLY A 149 6.15 -18.65 10.91
C GLY A 149 6.86 -17.39 10.39
N SER A 150 6.17 -16.33 10.04
CA SER A 150 6.77 -15.05 9.61
C SER A 150 6.65 -13.91 10.63
N GLN A 151 6.09 -14.22 11.80
CA GLN A 151 5.93 -13.26 12.91
C GLN A 151 6.52 -13.80 14.21
#